data_335edb77bb713a11ac5d6ce3cc2eed7c
#
_entry.id   335edb77bb713a11ac5d6ce3cc2eed7c
#
_cell.length_a   1.000
_cell.length_b   1.000
_cell.length_c   1.000
_cell.angle_alpha   90.00
_cell.angle_beta   90.00
_cell.angle_gamma   90.00
#
_symmetry.space_group_name_H-M   'P 1'
#
loop_
_entity.id
_entity.type
_entity.pdbx_description
1 polymer ?
#
loop_
_entity_poly.entity_id
_entity_poly.type
_entity_poly.pdbx_seq_one_letter_code
_entity_poly.pdbx_strand_id
1 'polypeptide(L)'
;IIDWEVTSVAGNPSQNNIIVGVSDRESIEKNLGIFRDNNINLRLSSTLPILLWKLFVHNYPDRKDGCYVLVHIGETNTTIAVLVKQKLIFTREIAIGAEDFHKAIMQRIVDREKAIQIDHDLAETFLREYGILQGVSGVIPGTQIDLYKISIFLRPVVERLSSELNRSLNYFKKQSPELEWDEMLFDGAGATFPNLVKILHKNLNVNVGLLNPVRIDKYSYKRGAVIPDQELPNYSINFALALESCEKINIIPNKIRNNYRFIFPSKLAIIVTIFLIPLFVTTTNMSYQKTFELREKDKRNNQQWENLSKDAKEYFTMMDDLNILDGYKRFLSNDRTYSINQIKLLKVLSSRISDEIKLTALEFKKEVLSKDEKGQNHEQINANLLEVSGFVQAHASVSDIYFTNLLMSLENLPFFTKVESTLEEHSKPDEGRLLFTLKMRF
;
A
#
# COMPACT_ATOMS: atom_id res chain seq x y z
N ILE A 1 18.85 -11.47 -3.46
CA ILE A 1 19.85 -10.55 -2.89
C ILE A 1 20.20 -11.06 -1.52
N ILE A 2 21.49 -11.07 -1.21
CA ILE A 2 21.99 -11.54 0.09
C ILE A 2 22.99 -10.49 0.59
N ASP A 3 22.83 -10.08 1.82
CA ASP A 3 23.84 -9.30 2.56
C ASP A 3 24.00 -9.87 3.98
N TRP A 4 25.12 -9.65 4.61
CA TRP A 4 25.43 -10.30 5.86
C TRP A 4 26.33 -9.47 6.78
N GLU A 5 26.19 -9.69 8.08
CA GLU A 5 27.06 -9.12 9.12
C GLU A 5 27.58 -10.23 10.04
N VAL A 6 28.87 -10.22 10.30
CA VAL A 6 29.51 -11.15 11.24
C VAL A 6 29.41 -10.57 12.64
N THR A 7 28.87 -11.35 13.56
CA THR A 7 28.83 -11.01 14.99
C THR A 7 29.62 -12.02 15.78
N SER A 8 30.51 -11.56 16.66
CA SER A 8 31.29 -12.47 17.53
C SER A 8 30.37 -13.22 18.50
N VAL A 9 30.65 -14.51 18.75
CA VAL A 9 29.95 -15.27 19.79
C VAL A 9 30.49 -14.86 21.17
N ALA A 10 29.58 -14.54 22.09
CA ALA A 10 29.99 -14.25 23.48
C ALA A 10 30.57 -15.52 24.13
N GLY A 11 31.82 -15.45 24.57
CA GLY A 11 32.49 -16.57 25.28
C GLY A 11 33.32 -17.51 24.41
N ASN A 12 33.26 -17.40 23.07
CA ASN A 12 34.13 -18.21 22.21
C ASN A 12 34.69 -17.38 21.06
N PRO A 13 35.93 -16.88 21.14
CA PRO A 13 36.55 -16.05 20.11
C PRO A 13 36.80 -16.78 18.78
N SER A 14 36.72 -18.11 18.78
CA SER A 14 36.93 -18.93 17.57
C SER A 14 35.63 -19.15 16.77
N GLN A 15 34.47 -18.76 17.30
CA GLN A 15 33.19 -18.90 16.63
C GLN A 15 32.56 -17.53 16.35
N ASN A 16 32.13 -17.37 15.12
CA ASN A 16 31.37 -16.18 14.70
C ASN A 16 29.95 -16.58 14.33
N ASN A 17 28.96 -15.80 14.78
CA ASN A 17 27.63 -15.87 14.28
C ASN A 17 27.52 -14.95 13.06
N ILE A 18 26.82 -15.40 12.06
CA ILE A 18 26.55 -14.62 10.86
C ILE A 18 25.05 -14.32 10.82
N ILE A 19 24.71 -13.04 10.76
CA ILE A 19 23.35 -12.60 10.49
C ILE A 19 23.26 -12.39 8.97
N VAL A 20 22.36 -13.10 8.32
CA VAL A 20 22.17 -13.03 6.86
C VAL A 20 20.81 -12.46 6.56
N GLY A 21 20.77 -11.38 5.81
CA GLY A 21 19.57 -10.85 5.19
C GLY A 21 19.41 -11.41 3.79
N VAL A 22 18.32 -12.11 3.53
CA VAL A 22 18.01 -12.68 2.21
C VAL A 22 16.68 -12.09 1.73
N SER A 23 16.65 -11.66 0.48
CA SER A 23 15.43 -11.21 -0.15
C SER A 23 15.37 -11.64 -1.60
N ASP A 24 14.16 -11.85 -2.09
CA ASP A 24 13.94 -12.05 -3.51
C ASP A 24 14.32 -10.79 -4.30
N ARG A 25 15.04 -11.01 -5.39
CA ARG A 25 15.54 -9.89 -6.22
C ARG A 25 14.42 -9.16 -6.93
N GLU A 26 13.46 -9.89 -7.49
CA GLU A 26 12.38 -9.32 -8.29
C GLU A 26 11.47 -8.44 -7.43
N SER A 27 11.11 -8.92 -6.23
CA SER A 27 10.32 -8.17 -5.25
C SER A 27 11.02 -6.88 -4.82
N ILE A 28 12.33 -6.95 -4.55
CA ILE A 28 13.10 -5.76 -4.18
C ILE A 28 13.20 -4.78 -5.36
N GLU A 29 13.57 -5.24 -6.55
CA GLU A 29 13.71 -4.38 -7.72
C GLU A 29 12.39 -3.71 -8.11
N LYS A 30 11.25 -4.39 -7.96
CA LYS A 30 9.91 -3.84 -8.16
C LYS A 30 9.61 -2.71 -7.17
N ASN A 31 9.84 -2.95 -5.88
CA ASN A 31 9.61 -1.95 -4.84
C ASN A 31 10.56 -0.76 -4.96
N LEU A 32 11.84 -1.00 -5.26
CA LEU A 32 12.83 0.05 -5.49
C LEU A 32 12.56 0.85 -6.78
N GLY A 33 11.86 0.24 -7.75
CA GLY A 33 11.48 0.88 -9.01
C GLY A 33 10.72 2.18 -8.78
N ILE A 34 9.80 2.20 -7.82
CA ILE A 34 8.99 3.38 -7.48
C ILE A 34 9.89 4.58 -7.11
N PHE A 35 10.93 4.34 -6.32
CA PHE A 35 11.87 5.39 -5.90
C PHE A 35 12.77 5.84 -7.04
N ARG A 36 13.26 4.89 -7.83
CA ARG A 36 14.09 5.15 -9.02
C ARG A 36 13.34 6.01 -10.04
N ASP A 37 12.08 5.65 -10.32
CA ASP A 37 11.26 6.31 -11.34
C ASP A 37 10.88 7.74 -10.91
N ASN A 38 10.91 8.01 -9.59
CA ASN A 38 10.74 9.34 -9.02
C ASN A 38 12.08 10.05 -8.68
N ASN A 39 13.22 9.53 -9.13
CA ASN A 39 14.56 10.07 -8.87
C ASN A 39 14.89 10.21 -7.37
N ILE A 40 14.32 9.37 -6.52
CA ILE A 40 14.62 9.33 -5.09
C ILE A 40 15.82 8.40 -4.88
N ASN A 41 16.90 8.96 -4.35
CA ASN A 41 18.11 8.20 -4.05
C ASN A 41 17.95 7.43 -2.73
N LEU A 42 17.84 6.11 -2.82
CA LEU A 42 17.79 5.24 -1.65
C LEU A 42 19.21 4.87 -1.20
N ARG A 43 19.52 5.20 0.05
CA ARG A 43 20.80 4.84 0.67
C ARG A 43 20.76 3.48 1.38
N LEU A 44 19.62 3.16 1.98
CA LEU A 44 19.44 1.99 2.82
C LEU A 44 18.09 1.32 2.54
N SER A 45 18.12 0.01 2.41
CA SER A 45 16.98 -0.89 2.56
C SER A 45 17.42 -2.05 3.43
N SER A 46 16.76 -2.26 4.55
CA SER A 46 17.13 -3.28 5.51
C SER A 46 15.89 -4.02 6.01
N THR A 47 16.08 -5.08 6.78
CA THR A 47 14.99 -5.83 7.38
C THR A 47 14.65 -5.28 8.76
N LEU A 48 13.39 -5.35 9.13
CA LEU A 48 12.86 -4.80 10.36
C LEU A 48 13.60 -5.32 11.63
N PRO A 49 13.90 -6.61 11.80
CA PRO A 49 14.65 -7.08 12.98
C PRO A 49 16.02 -6.43 13.12
N ILE A 50 16.69 -6.15 12.01
CA ILE A 50 18.02 -5.50 12.02
C ILE A 50 17.88 -4.03 12.43
N LEU A 51 16.87 -3.35 11.92
CA LEU A 51 16.59 -1.96 12.29
C LEU A 51 16.30 -1.84 13.79
N LEU A 52 15.45 -2.69 14.33
CA LEU A 52 15.13 -2.74 15.77
C LEU A 52 16.37 -3.04 16.60
N TRP A 53 17.17 -4.04 16.20
CA TRP A 53 18.40 -4.36 16.86
C TRP A 53 19.36 -3.18 16.94
N LYS A 54 19.66 -2.54 15.81
CA LYS A 54 20.57 -1.39 15.75
C LYS A 54 20.04 -0.19 16.53
N LEU A 55 18.74 0.05 16.46
CA LEU A 55 18.08 1.09 17.24
C LEU A 55 18.22 0.84 18.74
N PHE A 56 17.99 -0.40 19.20
CA PHE A 56 18.13 -0.77 20.59
C PHE A 56 19.58 -0.59 21.07
N VAL A 57 20.56 -1.11 20.34
CA VAL A 57 21.98 -0.99 20.69
C VAL A 57 22.39 0.48 20.80
N HIS A 58 21.89 1.35 19.92
CA HIS A 58 22.18 2.78 19.94
C HIS A 58 21.54 3.48 21.15
N ASN A 59 20.26 3.23 21.42
CA ASN A 59 19.50 3.94 22.44
C ASN A 59 19.65 3.38 23.87
N TYR A 60 20.10 2.14 23.99
CA TYR A 60 20.23 1.44 25.29
C TYR A 60 21.65 0.90 25.52
N PRO A 61 22.70 1.76 25.44
CA PRO A 61 24.09 1.33 25.64
C PRO A 61 24.37 0.85 27.06
N ASP A 62 23.53 1.21 28.04
CA ASP A 62 23.55 0.74 29.42
C ASP A 62 23.08 -0.71 29.58
N ARG A 63 22.33 -1.24 28.59
CA ARG A 63 21.75 -2.60 28.63
C ARG A 63 22.62 -3.61 27.87
N LYS A 64 23.87 -3.79 28.30
CA LYS A 64 24.86 -4.60 27.57
C LYS A 64 24.76 -6.10 27.80
N ASP A 65 24.39 -6.52 28.98
CA ASP A 65 24.53 -7.93 29.42
C ASP A 65 23.20 -8.70 29.51
N GLY A 66 22.08 -8.07 29.24
CA GLY A 66 20.75 -8.65 29.40
C GLY A 66 20.22 -9.42 28.20
N CYS A 67 19.04 -10.01 28.41
CA CYS A 67 18.22 -10.63 27.39
C CYS A 67 16.94 -9.80 27.18
N TYR A 68 16.81 -9.16 26.03
CA TYR A 68 15.71 -8.25 25.70
C TYR A 68 14.93 -8.77 24.51
N VAL A 69 13.61 -8.63 24.58
CA VAL A 69 12.71 -8.98 23.49
C VAL A 69 12.14 -7.69 22.91
N LEU A 70 12.39 -7.43 21.65
CA LEU A 70 11.79 -6.31 20.93
C LEU A 70 10.61 -6.83 20.13
N VAL A 71 9.47 -6.17 20.27
CA VAL A 71 8.21 -6.55 19.63
C VAL A 71 7.65 -5.36 18.87
N HIS A 72 7.80 -5.38 17.56
CA HIS A 72 7.23 -4.37 16.69
C HIS A 72 5.86 -4.80 16.20
N ILE A 73 4.81 -4.13 16.66
CA ILE A 73 3.44 -4.35 16.17
C ILE A 73 3.20 -3.38 15.01
N GLY A 74 3.51 -3.87 13.80
CA GLY A 74 3.32 -3.11 12.57
C GLY A 74 1.86 -3.10 12.10
N GLU A 75 1.63 -2.64 10.87
CA GLU A 75 0.28 -2.57 10.29
C GLU A 75 -0.32 -3.96 10.07
N THR A 76 0.40 -4.85 9.38
CA THR A 76 -0.09 -6.19 9.00
C THR A 76 0.54 -7.32 9.78
N ASN A 77 1.73 -7.12 10.32
CA ASN A 77 2.54 -8.15 10.95
C ASN A 77 3.16 -7.65 12.25
N THR A 78 3.41 -8.56 13.18
CA THR A 78 4.19 -8.32 14.38
C THR A 78 5.54 -9.02 14.25
N THR A 79 6.62 -8.27 14.38
CA THR A 79 8.00 -8.79 14.36
C THR A 79 8.58 -8.90 15.75
N ILE A 80 9.13 -10.04 16.07
CA ILE A 80 9.84 -10.32 17.32
C ILE A 80 11.33 -10.40 17.02
N ALA A 81 12.14 -9.69 17.79
CA ALA A 81 13.59 -9.78 17.76
C ALA A 81 14.12 -10.00 19.19
N VAL A 82 14.86 -11.09 19.42
CA VAL A 82 15.46 -11.38 20.72
C VAL A 82 16.92 -11.02 20.69
N LEU A 83 17.33 -10.20 21.65
CA LEU A 83 18.69 -9.72 21.83
C LEU A 83 19.28 -10.29 23.12
N VAL A 84 20.46 -10.89 23.01
CA VAL A 84 21.26 -11.33 24.14
C VAL A 84 22.60 -10.63 24.09
N LYS A 85 22.95 -9.91 25.14
CA LYS A 85 24.20 -9.12 25.21
C LYS A 85 24.32 -8.19 23.98
N GLN A 86 23.25 -7.48 23.67
CA GLN A 86 23.14 -6.58 22.52
C GLN A 86 23.35 -7.25 21.15
N LYS A 87 23.23 -8.56 21.04
CA LYS A 87 23.33 -9.28 19.76
C LYS A 87 21.99 -9.88 19.39
N LEU A 88 21.59 -9.74 18.15
CA LEU A 88 20.39 -10.35 17.62
C LEU A 88 20.60 -11.86 17.49
N ILE A 89 19.82 -12.65 18.23
CA ILE A 89 19.94 -14.10 18.28
C ILE A 89 18.78 -14.81 17.63
N PHE A 90 17.58 -14.23 17.72
CA PHE A 90 16.38 -14.85 17.18
C PHE A 90 15.45 -13.80 16.60
N THR A 91 14.79 -14.15 15.52
CA THR A 91 13.73 -13.33 14.91
C THR A 91 12.56 -14.20 14.52
N ARG A 92 11.36 -13.64 14.64
CA ARG A 92 10.13 -14.28 14.17
C ARG A 92 9.12 -13.22 13.73
N GLU A 93 8.36 -13.55 12.72
CA GLU A 93 7.24 -12.76 12.25
C GLU A 93 5.93 -13.47 12.53
N ILE A 94 4.93 -12.72 12.96
CA ILE A 94 3.57 -13.17 13.27
C ILE A 94 2.64 -12.38 12.35
N ALA A 95 1.76 -13.06 11.64
CA ALA A 95 0.78 -12.43 10.74
C ALA A 95 -0.42 -11.86 11.53
N ILE A 96 -0.14 -10.96 12.45
CA ILE A 96 -1.12 -10.17 13.21
C ILE A 96 -0.53 -8.78 13.37
N GLY A 97 -1.27 -7.73 12.98
CA GLY A 97 -0.86 -6.34 13.08
C GLY A 97 -1.97 -5.43 13.55
N ALA A 98 -1.76 -4.11 13.48
CA ALA A 98 -2.74 -3.09 13.84
C ALA A 98 -4.03 -3.21 13.03
N GLU A 99 -3.92 -3.57 11.75
CA GLU A 99 -5.05 -3.78 10.85
C GLU A 99 -6.01 -4.89 11.30
N ASP A 100 -5.52 -5.91 12.02
CA ASP A 100 -6.39 -6.95 12.60
C ASP A 100 -7.31 -6.37 13.69
N PHE A 101 -6.83 -5.37 14.44
CA PHE A 101 -7.64 -4.66 15.43
C PHE A 101 -8.68 -3.77 14.78
N HIS A 102 -8.31 -3.04 13.70
CA HIS A 102 -9.25 -2.27 12.89
C HIS A 102 -10.36 -3.17 12.35
N LYS A 103 -9.99 -4.26 11.67
CA LYS A 103 -10.93 -5.23 11.09
C LYS A 103 -11.86 -5.85 12.14
N ALA A 104 -11.35 -6.08 13.34
CA ALA A 104 -12.15 -6.66 14.41
C ALA A 104 -13.33 -5.75 14.83
N ILE A 105 -13.15 -4.43 14.77
CA ILE A 105 -14.19 -3.47 15.15
C ILE A 105 -14.93 -2.87 13.96
N MET A 106 -14.41 -3.01 12.74
CA MET A 106 -15.06 -2.59 11.49
C MET A 106 -16.25 -3.48 11.16
N GLN A 107 -17.22 -3.53 12.05
CA GLN A 107 -18.40 -4.37 11.93
C GLN A 107 -19.67 -3.53 12.02
N ARG A 108 -20.74 -4.08 11.48
CA ARG A 108 -22.05 -3.50 11.64
C ARG A 108 -22.57 -3.84 13.05
N ILE A 109 -22.63 -2.86 13.90
CA ILE A 109 -23.20 -3.01 15.24
C ILE A 109 -24.67 -2.65 15.17
N VAL A 110 -25.53 -3.59 15.54
CA VAL A 110 -26.98 -3.33 15.73
C VAL A 110 -27.20 -3.00 17.20
N ASP A 111 -27.63 -1.78 17.48
CA ASP A 111 -28.01 -1.36 18.79
C ASP A 111 -29.48 -0.83 18.78
N ARG A 112 -30.34 -1.53 19.53
CA ARG A 112 -31.77 -1.30 19.72
C ARG A 112 -32.61 -1.17 18.46
N GLU A 113 -32.41 -0.44 17.49
CA GLU A 113 -33.13 -0.33 16.21
C GLU A 113 -32.29 0.34 15.13
N LYS A 114 -31.09 0.79 15.50
CA LYS A 114 -30.17 1.43 14.54
C LYS A 114 -28.95 0.56 14.31
N ALA A 115 -28.65 0.36 13.05
CA ALA A 115 -27.41 -0.28 12.64
C ALA A 115 -26.37 0.82 12.38
N ILE A 116 -25.26 0.76 13.11
CA ILE A 116 -24.10 1.65 12.93
C ILE A 116 -23.02 0.84 12.26
N GLN A 117 -22.55 1.28 11.10
CA GLN A 117 -21.38 0.73 10.43
C GLN A 117 -20.15 1.47 10.95
N ILE A 118 -19.20 0.75 11.52
CA ILE A 118 -17.91 1.29 11.86
C ILE A 118 -17.03 1.18 10.60
N ASP A 119 -16.66 2.31 10.04
CA ASP A 119 -15.66 2.42 8.96
C ASP A 119 -14.25 2.45 9.52
N HIS A 120 -13.25 2.54 8.63
CA HIS A 120 -11.85 2.54 9.03
C HIS A 120 -11.47 3.77 9.86
N ASP A 121 -11.96 4.95 9.50
CA ASP A 121 -11.59 6.21 10.15
C ASP A 121 -12.14 6.26 11.60
N LEU A 122 -13.37 5.76 11.79
CA LEU A 122 -13.97 5.63 13.11
C LEU A 122 -13.25 4.56 13.94
N ALA A 123 -12.84 3.45 13.32
CA ALA A 123 -12.06 2.39 13.95
C ALA A 123 -10.68 2.90 14.40
N GLU A 124 -9.98 3.63 13.56
CA GLU A 124 -8.68 4.26 13.88
C GLU A 124 -8.84 5.24 15.05
N THR A 125 -9.82 6.15 14.97
CA THR A 125 -10.12 7.11 16.04
C THR A 125 -10.39 6.39 17.37
N PHE A 126 -11.19 5.33 17.33
CA PHE A 126 -11.50 4.55 18.51
C PHE A 126 -10.25 3.91 19.12
N LEU A 127 -9.46 3.20 18.31
CA LEU A 127 -8.26 2.53 18.82
C LEU A 127 -7.23 3.51 19.36
N ARG A 128 -7.14 4.70 18.79
CA ARG A 128 -6.24 5.76 19.22
C ARG A 128 -6.64 6.41 20.52
N GLU A 129 -7.94 6.69 20.69
CA GLU A 129 -8.48 7.39 21.87
C GLU A 129 -8.74 6.45 23.04
N TYR A 130 -9.39 5.32 22.79
CA TYR A 130 -9.84 4.39 23.83
C TYR A 130 -8.95 3.15 23.95
N GLY A 131 -8.34 2.72 22.85
CA GLY A 131 -7.48 1.55 22.81
C GLY A 131 -8.20 0.26 23.18
N ILE A 132 -7.48 -0.62 23.87
CA ILE A 132 -8.00 -1.93 24.27
C ILE A 132 -8.63 -1.83 25.66
N LEU A 133 -9.94 -1.95 25.70
CA LEU A 133 -10.73 -1.87 26.93
C LEU A 133 -11.02 -3.27 27.47
N GLN A 134 -10.93 -3.45 28.77
CA GLN A 134 -11.35 -4.67 29.47
C GLN A 134 -12.41 -4.33 30.52
N GLY A 135 -13.61 -4.88 30.35
CA GLY A 135 -14.68 -4.76 31.34
C GLY A 135 -15.20 -3.33 31.57
N VAL A 136 -14.97 -2.41 30.65
CA VAL A 136 -15.44 -1.04 30.72
C VAL A 136 -16.81 -0.96 30.06
N SER A 137 -17.78 -0.41 30.78
CA SER A 137 -19.12 -0.09 30.27
C SER A 137 -19.24 1.40 30.06
N GLY A 138 -19.95 1.82 29.02
CA GLY A 138 -20.16 3.20 28.66
C GLY A 138 -20.45 3.35 27.18
N VAL A 139 -20.84 4.55 26.78
CA VAL A 139 -21.13 4.87 25.37
C VAL A 139 -20.11 5.88 24.88
N ILE A 140 -19.62 5.69 23.66
CA ILE A 140 -18.70 6.63 23.02
C ILE A 140 -19.41 7.98 22.85
N PRO A 141 -18.84 9.10 23.33
CA PRO A 141 -19.40 10.42 23.17
C PRO A 141 -19.75 10.75 21.71
N GLY A 142 -20.97 11.25 21.49
CA GLY A 142 -21.44 11.58 20.13
C GLY A 142 -21.90 10.39 19.29
N THR A 143 -21.83 9.16 19.82
CA THR A 143 -22.30 7.94 19.17
C THR A 143 -23.24 7.17 20.09
N GLN A 144 -23.88 6.12 19.57
CA GLN A 144 -24.66 5.17 20.39
C GLN A 144 -23.89 3.84 20.57
N ILE A 145 -22.60 3.83 20.35
CA ILE A 145 -21.76 2.62 20.38
C ILE A 145 -21.36 2.32 21.82
N ASP A 146 -21.70 1.13 22.31
CA ASP A 146 -21.29 0.65 23.61
C ASP A 146 -19.84 0.17 23.60
N LEU A 147 -19.01 0.76 24.48
CA LEU A 147 -17.61 0.40 24.68
C LEU A 147 -17.41 -1.09 25.01
N TYR A 148 -18.37 -1.68 25.73
CA TYR A 148 -18.32 -3.09 26.07
C TYR A 148 -18.41 -3.98 24.82
N LYS A 149 -19.27 -3.63 23.85
CA LYS A 149 -19.38 -4.37 22.57
C LYS A 149 -18.06 -4.33 21.80
N ILE A 150 -17.43 -3.16 21.73
CA ILE A 150 -16.12 -3.02 21.08
C ILE A 150 -15.06 -3.89 21.77
N SER A 151 -15.06 -3.92 23.11
CA SER A 151 -14.10 -4.73 23.86
C SER A 151 -14.23 -6.23 23.57
N ILE A 152 -15.47 -6.71 23.34
CA ILE A 152 -15.72 -8.11 22.95
C ILE A 152 -15.10 -8.42 21.57
N PHE A 153 -15.21 -7.50 20.61
CA PHE A 153 -14.66 -7.71 19.28
C PHE A 153 -13.12 -7.70 19.26
N LEU A 154 -12.49 -6.86 20.10
CA LEU A 154 -11.05 -6.77 20.20
C LEU A 154 -10.41 -7.94 20.95
N ARG A 155 -11.13 -8.54 21.89
CA ARG A 155 -10.63 -9.60 22.75
C ARG A 155 -10.01 -10.78 21.97
N PRO A 156 -10.63 -11.36 20.93
CA PRO A 156 -10.04 -12.47 20.18
C PRO A 156 -8.70 -12.12 19.51
N VAL A 157 -8.55 -10.86 19.03
CA VAL A 157 -7.29 -10.42 18.42
C VAL A 157 -6.20 -10.31 19.47
N VAL A 158 -6.50 -9.74 20.64
CA VAL A 158 -5.55 -9.64 21.76
C VAL A 158 -5.14 -11.02 22.27
N GLU A 159 -6.09 -11.95 22.41
CA GLU A 159 -5.84 -13.33 22.86
C GLU A 159 -4.96 -14.08 21.83
N ARG A 160 -5.26 -13.91 20.51
CA ARG A 160 -4.48 -14.50 19.44
C ARG A 160 -3.06 -13.94 19.41
N LEU A 161 -2.89 -12.62 19.51
CA LEU A 161 -1.57 -11.98 19.59
C LEU A 161 -0.79 -12.47 20.81
N SER A 162 -1.39 -12.48 22.01
CA SER A 162 -0.79 -12.97 23.23
C SER A 162 -0.36 -14.43 23.11
N SER A 163 -1.20 -15.27 22.51
CA SER A 163 -0.91 -16.70 22.31
C SER A 163 0.29 -16.90 21.35
N GLU A 164 0.35 -16.18 20.25
CA GLU A 164 1.45 -16.27 19.29
C GLU A 164 2.76 -15.70 19.87
N LEU A 165 2.69 -14.63 20.65
CA LEU A 165 3.85 -14.13 21.41
C LEU A 165 4.37 -15.18 22.38
N ASN A 166 3.50 -15.75 23.21
CA ASN A 166 3.86 -16.82 24.16
C ASN A 166 4.47 -18.04 23.43
N ARG A 167 3.87 -18.45 22.31
CA ARG A 167 4.39 -19.55 21.51
C ARG A 167 5.80 -19.27 20.99
N SER A 168 6.05 -18.04 20.55
CA SER A 168 7.36 -17.61 20.06
C SER A 168 8.42 -17.58 21.16
N LEU A 169 8.08 -17.06 22.33
CA LEU A 169 8.93 -17.02 23.49
C LEU A 169 9.27 -18.43 24.01
N ASN A 170 8.25 -19.29 24.11
CA ASN A 170 8.44 -20.67 24.53
C ASN A 170 9.30 -21.47 23.53
N TYR A 171 9.17 -21.19 22.22
CA TYR A 171 10.03 -21.80 21.23
C TYR A 171 11.49 -21.40 21.43
N PHE A 172 11.77 -20.11 21.64
CA PHE A 172 13.13 -19.63 21.92
C PHE A 172 13.65 -20.18 23.24
N LYS A 173 12.85 -20.20 24.31
CA LYS A 173 13.24 -20.72 25.62
C LYS A 173 13.60 -22.19 25.57
N LYS A 174 12.98 -22.99 24.70
CA LYS A 174 13.38 -24.39 24.48
C LYS A 174 14.78 -24.53 23.86
N GLN A 175 15.20 -23.56 23.06
CA GLN A 175 16.55 -23.56 22.47
C GLN A 175 17.61 -23.00 23.39
N SER A 176 17.24 -22.14 24.32
CA SER A 176 18.14 -21.47 25.26
C SER A 176 17.50 -21.45 26.66
N PRO A 177 17.41 -22.59 27.35
CA PRO A 177 16.70 -22.72 28.63
C PRO A 177 17.30 -21.86 29.76
N GLU A 178 18.56 -21.55 29.66
CA GLU A 178 19.36 -20.80 30.65
C GLU A 178 19.10 -19.28 30.59
N LEU A 179 18.46 -18.80 29.54
CA LEU A 179 18.21 -17.37 29.38
C LEU A 179 16.86 -16.98 29.99
N GLU A 180 16.90 -15.96 30.82
CA GLU A 180 15.72 -15.27 31.33
C GLU A 180 15.58 -13.92 30.69
N TRP A 181 14.33 -13.47 30.54
CA TRP A 181 14.01 -12.18 29.96
C TRP A 181 14.14 -11.07 30.99
N ASP A 182 14.93 -10.05 30.68
CA ASP A 182 14.99 -8.86 31.54
C ASP A 182 13.75 -7.96 31.25
N GLU A 183 13.47 -7.73 29.98
CA GLU A 183 12.36 -6.86 29.59
C GLU A 183 11.94 -7.14 28.15
N MET A 184 10.65 -6.93 27.87
CA MET A 184 10.08 -6.93 26.53
C MET A 184 9.68 -5.50 26.19
N LEU A 185 10.22 -4.96 25.09
CA LEU A 185 9.97 -3.60 24.62
C LEU A 185 9.11 -3.63 23.36
N PHE A 186 7.98 -2.93 23.42
CA PHE A 186 7.03 -2.84 22.32
C PHE A 186 7.20 -1.53 21.57
N ASP A 187 7.05 -1.60 20.24
CA ASP A 187 7.00 -0.44 19.35
C ASP A 187 6.08 -0.67 18.15
N GLY A 188 5.97 0.34 17.27
CA GLY A 188 5.09 0.33 16.11
C GLY A 188 3.68 0.81 16.40
N ALA A 189 2.88 0.95 15.35
CA ALA A 189 1.55 1.56 15.43
C ALA A 189 0.62 0.85 16.42
N GLY A 190 0.59 -0.48 16.40
CA GLY A 190 -0.25 -1.24 17.30
C GLY A 190 0.18 -1.12 18.78
N ALA A 191 1.47 -0.93 19.05
CA ALA A 191 1.96 -0.80 20.42
C ALA A 191 1.50 0.50 21.12
N THR A 192 1.12 1.51 20.35
CA THR A 192 0.62 2.79 20.88
C THR A 192 -0.86 2.77 21.24
N PHE A 193 -1.58 1.71 20.89
CA PHE A 193 -2.97 1.57 21.32
C PHE A 193 -3.05 1.57 22.86
N PRO A 194 -3.79 2.49 23.46
CA PRO A 194 -3.92 2.57 24.91
C PRO A 194 -4.29 1.22 25.52
N ASN A 195 -3.68 0.88 26.63
CA ASN A 195 -3.85 -0.35 27.39
C ASN A 195 -3.36 -1.66 26.73
N LEU A 196 -3.04 -1.72 25.42
CA LEU A 196 -2.62 -2.97 24.80
C LEU A 196 -1.40 -3.56 25.50
N VAL A 197 -0.34 -2.78 25.66
CA VAL A 197 0.90 -3.24 26.31
C VAL A 197 0.67 -3.69 27.76
N LYS A 198 -0.21 -3.00 28.50
CA LYS A 198 -0.63 -3.41 29.85
C LYS A 198 -1.32 -4.78 29.87
N ILE A 199 -2.17 -5.03 28.90
CA ILE A 199 -2.90 -6.31 28.79
C ILE A 199 -1.92 -7.42 28.39
N LEU A 200 -1.02 -7.14 27.46
CA LEU A 200 0.03 -8.08 27.07
C LEU A 200 0.95 -8.40 28.25
N HIS A 201 1.34 -7.42 29.08
CA HIS A 201 2.06 -7.65 30.33
C HIS A 201 1.38 -8.68 31.21
N LYS A 202 0.07 -8.46 31.46
CA LYS A 202 -0.74 -9.35 32.30
C LYS A 202 -0.83 -10.78 31.73
N ASN A 203 -0.97 -10.87 30.40
CA ASN A 203 -1.13 -12.17 29.71
C ASN A 203 0.17 -12.94 29.57
N LEU A 204 1.30 -12.25 29.41
CA LEU A 204 2.62 -12.84 29.18
C LEU A 204 3.41 -13.07 30.47
N ASN A 205 3.06 -12.39 31.55
CA ASN A 205 3.76 -12.42 32.85
C ASN A 205 5.27 -12.10 32.70
N VAL A 206 5.59 -11.11 31.87
CA VAL A 206 6.95 -10.63 31.60
C VAL A 206 6.98 -9.13 31.84
N ASN A 207 8.13 -8.60 32.30
CA ASN A 207 8.28 -7.14 32.38
C ASN A 207 8.19 -6.52 30.99
N VAL A 208 7.34 -5.49 30.81
CA VAL A 208 7.13 -4.85 29.51
C VAL A 208 7.27 -3.35 29.58
N GLY A 209 7.70 -2.75 28.47
CA GLY A 209 7.76 -1.31 28.29
C GLY A 209 7.55 -0.92 26.84
N LEU A 210 7.48 0.38 26.59
CA LEU A 210 7.53 0.93 25.23
C LEU A 210 8.98 1.24 24.87
N LEU A 211 9.36 0.90 23.63
CA LEU A 211 10.66 1.27 23.10
C LEU A 211 10.71 2.78 22.87
N ASN A 212 11.67 3.45 23.48
CA ASN A 212 11.93 4.86 23.20
C ASN A 212 13.04 4.96 22.13
N PRO A 213 12.71 5.37 20.91
CA PRO A 213 13.68 5.44 19.81
C PRO A 213 14.68 6.62 19.93
N VAL A 214 14.49 7.53 20.88
CA VAL A 214 15.29 8.74 21.05
C VAL A 214 15.79 8.91 22.50
N ARG A 215 16.02 7.82 23.19
CA ARG A 215 16.36 7.83 24.62
C ARG A 215 17.68 8.57 24.95
N ILE A 216 18.68 8.47 24.07
CA ILE A 216 20.02 9.03 24.30
C ILE A 216 20.18 10.36 23.63
N ASP A 217 19.66 10.50 22.43
CA ASP A 217 19.90 11.69 21.65
C ASP A 217 18.99 12.81 22.11
N LYS A 218 19.60 13.89 22.57
CA LYS A 218 18.94 15.16 22.78
C LYS A 218 18.68 15.78 21.38
N TYR A 219 17.69 15.24 20.67
CA TYR A 219 17.30 15.82 19.39
C TYR A 219 16.79 17.24 19.62
N SER A 220 17.54 18.19 19.14
CA SER A 220 17.05 19.55 19.02
C SER A 220 16.07 19.62 17.87
N TYR A 221 14.78 19.59 18.17
CA TYR A 221 13.72 19.85 17.19
C TYR A 221 13.90 21.26 16.61
N LYS A 222 14.51 21.34 15.44
CA LYS A 222 14.53 22.60 14.70
C LYS A 222 13.12 22.85 14.16
N ARG A 223 12.38 23.73 14.86
CA ARG A 223 11.03 24.22 14.54
C ARG A 223 9.85 23.29 14.83
N GLY A 224 9.36 23.33 16.03
CA GLY A 224 7.91 23.44 16.34
C GLY A 224 7.08 22.20 16.48
N ALA A 225 7.41 21.04 15.94
CA ALA A 225 6.60 19.85 16.13
C ALA A 225 7.27 18.93 17.17
N VAL A 226 6.82 19.00 18.41
CA VAL A 226 7.20 18.03 19.45
C VAL A 226 6.29 16.79 19.25
N ILE A 227 6.90 15.65 18.93
CA ILE A 227 6.18 14.37 18.93
C ILE A 227 5.92 13.99 20.39
N PRO A 228 4.68 13.73 20.79
CA PRO A 228 4.39 13.26 22.15
C PRO A 228 5.13 11.94 22.45
N ASP A 229 5.63 11.79 23.66
CA ASP A 229 6.38 10.57 24.05
C ASP A 229 5.60 9.28 23.81
N GLN A 230 4.29 9.32 23.93
CA GLN A 230 3.41 8.18 23.65
C GLN A 230 3.36 7.78 22.18
N GLU A 231 3.66 8.71 21.27
CA GLU A 231 3.67 8.48 19.82
C GLU A 231 5.06 8.11 19.29
N LEU A 232 6.12 8.34 20.07
CA LEU A 232 7.49 8.04 19.66
C LEU A 232 7.69 6.60 19.14
N PRO A 233 7.08 5.56 19.74
CA PRO A 233 7.22 4.19 19.24
C PRO A 233 6.77 4.00 17.80
N ASN A 234 5.84 4.81 17.27
CA ASN A 234 5.42 4.76 15.87
C ASN A 234 6.53 5.10 14.89
N TYR A 235 7.52 5.85 15.35
CA TYR A 235 8.63 6.35 14.52
C TYR A 235 9.93 5.55 14.69
N SER A 236 9.91 4.46 15.45
CA SER A 236 11.11 3.64 15.74
C SER A 236 11.87 3.23 14.48
N ILE A 237 11.16 2.80 13.44
CA ILE A 237 11.77 2.40 12.16
C ILE A 237 12.42 3.59 11.46
N ASN A 238 11.78 4.75 11.49
CA ASN A 238 12.27 5.98 10.86
C ASN A 238 13.58 6.42 11.53
N PHE A 239 13.63 6.39 12.86
CA PHE A 239 14.85 6.67 13.61
C PHE A 239 15.94 5.63 13.33
N ALA A 240 15.59 4.35 13.30
CA ALA A 240 16.53 3.28 12.98
C ALA A 240 17.14 3.45 11.57
N LEU A 241 16.34 3.79 10.57
CA LEU A 241 16.81 4.05 9.21
C LEU A 241 17.75 5.26 9.11
N ALA A 242 17.65 6.22 10.04
CA ALA A 242 18.54 7.36 10.10
C ALA A 242 19.91 7.04 10.76
N LEU A 243 20.05 5.88 11.39
CA LEU A 243 21.32 5.48 12.04
C LEU A 243 22.30 4.93 10.99
N GLU A 244 23.54 5.46 10.99
CA GLU A 244 24.60 4.94 10.11
C GLU A 244 24.94 3.46 10.37
N SER A 245 24.74 2.98 11.61
CA SER A 245 24.97 1.59 11.98
C SER A 245 24.09 0.59 11.22
N CYS A 246 22.97 1.02 10.68
CA CYS A 246 22.07 0.19 9.88
C CYS A 246 22.56 -0.04 8.44
N GLU A 247 23.55 0.71 7.96
CA GLU A 247 24.09 0.56 6.61
C GLU A 247 24.88 -0.76 6.39
N LYS A 248 25.24 -1.47 7.48
CA LYS A 248 26.03 -2.71 7.39
C LYS A 248 25.30 -3.85 6.69
N ILE A 249 23.97 -3.98 6.93
CA ILE A 249 23.13 -4.95 6.21
C ILE A 249 22.16 -4.15 5.34
N ASN A 250 22.45 -4.13 4.04
CA ASN A 250 21.71 -3.34 3.07
C ASN A 250 21.33 -4.20 1.87
N ILE A 251 20.06 -4.52 1.76
CA ILE A 251 19.51 -5.36 0.69
C ILE A 251 19.30 -4.62 -0.64
N ILE A 252 19.74 -3.37 -0.77
CA ILE A 252 19.78 -2.68 -2.07
C ILE A 252 20.81 -3.38 -2.97
N PRO A 253 20.44 -3.79 -4.21
CA PRO A 253 21.37 -4.38 -5.15
C PRO A 253 22.60 -3.49 -5.38
N ASN A 254 23.79 -4.09 -5.40
CA ASN A 254 25.05 -3.35 -5.59
C ASN A 254 25.04 -2.51 -6.87
N LYS A 255 24.37 -2.96 -7.93
CA LYS A 255 24.21 -2.20 -9.17
C LYS A 255 23.49 -0.87 -8.96
N ILE A 256 22.46 -0.85 -8.11
CA ILE A 256 21.71 0.37 -7.79
C ILE A 256 22.53 1.24 -6.84
N ARG A 257 23.12 0.64 -5.79
CA ARG A 257 23.92 1.35 -4.78
C ARG A 257 25.16 2.03 -5.37
N ASN A 258 25.83 1.40 -6.31
CA ASN A 258 27.05 1.95 -6.93
C ASN A 258 26.77 3.06 -7.94
N ASN A 259 25.60 3.08 -8.57
CA ASN A 259 25.23 4.17 -9.48
C ASN A 259 25.11 5.54 -8.80
N TYR A 260 24.97 5.56 -7.48
CA TYR A 260 24.84 6.80 -6.69
C TYR A 260 26.12 7.21 -5.96
N ARG A 261 27.18 6.39 -6.01
CA ARG A 261 28.50 6.79 -5.51
C ARG A 261 29.25 7.60 -6.57
N PHE A 262 28.74 8.75 -6.95
CA PHE A 262 29.59 9.80 -7.46
C PHE A 262 30.42 10.34 -6.30
N ILE A 263 31.50 9.65 -5.99
CA ILE A 263 32.55 10.18 -5.14
C ILE A 263 33.32 11.19 -6.02
N PHE A 264 32.78 12.38 -6.14
CA PHE A 264 33.63 13.51 -6.53
C PHE A 264 34.67 13.65 -5.42
N PRO A 265 35.96 13.48 -5.70
CA PRO A 265 36.97 13.78 -4.70
C PRO A 265 36.74 15.24 -4.26
N SER A 266 36.65 15.47 -2.96
CA SER A 266 36.21 16.73 -2.38
C SER A 266 36.95 17.96 -2.95
N LYS A 267 38.21 17.80 -3.32
CA LYS A 267 39.03 18.85 -3.99
C LYS A 267 38.56 19.16 -5.41
N LEU A 268 38.12 18.16 -6.17
CA LEU A 268 37.60 18.34 -7.54
C LEU A 268 36.22 18.96 -7.51
N ALA A 269 35.39 18.60 -6.50
CA ALA A 269 34.09 19.22 -6.28
C ALA A 269 34.22 20.73 -5.96
N ILE A 270 35.22 21.12 -5.16
CA ILE A 270 35.47 22.52 -4.85
C ILE A 270 35.91 23.29 -6.09
N ILE A 271 36.80 22.74 -6.92
CA ILE A 271 37.25 23.35 -8.16
C ILE A 271 36.07 23.51 -9.13
N VAL A 272 35.28 22.45 -9.30
CA VAL A 272 34.08 22.45 -10.16
C VAL A 272 33.04 23.49 -9.67
N THR A 273 32.82 23.59 -8.37
CA THR A 273 31.89 24.61 -7.80
C THR A 273 32.39 26.02 -8.01
N ILE A 274 33.70 26.29 -7.90
CA ILE A 274 34.29 27.63 -8.16
C ILE A 274 34.08 28.05 -9.62
N PHE A 275 34.13 27.12 -10.56
CA PHE A 275 33.86 27.41 -11.98
C PHE A 275 32.37 27.42 -12.33
N LEU A 276 31.54 26.54 -11.69
CA LEU A 276 30.12 26.46 -11.98
C LEU A 276 29.30 27.60 -11.39
N ILE A 277 29.69 28.14 -10.22
CA ILE A 277 28.95 29.26 -9.59
C ILE A 277 28.92 30.51 -10.49
N PRO A 278 30.03 31.05 -11.02
CA PRO A 278 29.96 32.21 -11.91
C PRO A 278 29.26 31.88 -13.24
N LEU A 279 29.42 30.68 -13.77
CA LEU A 279 28.69 30.23 -14.96
C LEU A 279 27.18 30.18 -14.71
N PHE A 280 26.76 29.66 -13.54
CA PHE A 280 25.37 29.63 -13.13
C PHE A 280 24.79 31.02 -12.89
N VAL A 281 25.57 31.93 -12.27
CA VAL A 281 25.14 33.29 -12.05
C VAL A 281 24.97 34.05 -13.38
N THR A 282 25.88 33.87 -14.34
CA THR A 282 25.77 34.49 -15.66
C THR A 282 24.60 33.90 -16.47
N THR A 283 24.41 32.58 -16.47
CA THR A 283 23.29 31.93 -17.18
C THR A 283 21.93 32.25 -16.53
N THR A 284 21.84 32.32 -15.20
CA THR A 284 20.61 32.75 -14.52
C THR A 284 20.30 34.21 -14.78
N ASN A 285 21.31 35.08 -14.83
CA ASN A 285 21.09 36.48 -15.16
C ASN A 285 20.62 36.67 -16.61
N MET A 286 21.23 35.92 -17.57
CA MET A 286 20.73 35.90 -18.95
C MET A 286 19.32 35.30 -19.08
N SER A 287 19.03 34.25 -18.35
CA SER A 287 17.68 33.65 -18.32
C SER A 287 16.66 34.59 -17.70
N TYR A 288 17.05 35.33 -16.66
CA TYR A 288 16.18 36.31 -16.01
C TYR A 288 15.83 37.46 -16.98
N GLN A 289 16.82 38.01 -17.70
CA GLN A 289 16.58 39.02 -18.72
C GLN A 289 15.67 38.51 -19.83
N LYS A 290 15.94 37.28 -20.31
CA LYS A 290 15.13 36.63 -21.36
C LYS A 290 13.70 36.32 -20.92
N THR A 291 13.51 35.89 -19.66
CA THR A 291 12.17 35.69 -19.09
C THR A 291 11.43 36.99 -18.84
N PHE A 292 12.13 38.07 -18.53
CA PHE A 292 11.53 39.39 -18.41
C PHE A 292 11.01 39.87 -19.77
N GLU A 293 11.84 39.78 -20.83
CA GLU A 293 11.43 40.10 -22.20
C GLU A 293 10.25 39.24 -22.71
N LEU A 294 10.29 37.93 -22.37
CA LEU A 294 9.21 37.01 -22.71
C LEU A 294 7.91 37.35 -21.98
N ARG A 295 7.97 37.71 -20.70
CA ARG A 295 6.79 38.18 -19.94
C ARG A 295 6.17 39.46 -20.48
N GLU A 296 6.98 40.36 -20.98
CA GLU A 296 6.46 41.55 -21.66
C GLU A 296 5.80 41.21 -23.02
N LYS A 297 6.39 40.27 -23.78
CA LYS A 297 5.79 39.76 -25.00
C LYS A 297 4.51 38.99 -24.72
N ASP A 298 4.48 38.14 -23.69
CA ASP A 298 3.27 37.43 -23.27
C ASP A 298 2.14 38.36 -22.81
N LYS A 299 2.49 39.43 -22.08
CA LYS A 299 1.48 40.44 -21.75
C LYS A 299 0.88 41.12 -22.98
N ARG A 300 1.71 41.44 -23.98
CA ARG A 300 1.22 41.98 -25.25
C ARG A 300 0.41 40.98 -26.06
N ASN A 301 0.87 39.71 -26.10
CA ASN A 301 0.13 38.64 -26.75
C ASN A 301 -1.19 38.33 -26.05
N ASN A 302 -1.23 38.26 -24.73
CA ASN A 302 -2.46 38.02 -23.97
C ASN A 302 -3.50 39.15 -24.20
N GLN A 303 -3.06 40.40 -24.31
CA GLN A 303 -3.94 41.49 -24.68
C GLN A 303 -4.48 41.37 -26.12
N GLN A 304 -3.70 40.79 -27.04
CA GLN A 304 -4.17 40.47 -28.40
C GLN A 304 -5.10 39.26 -28.43
N TRP A 305 -4.83 38.24 -27.57
CA TRP A 305 -5.69 37.07 -27.47
C TRP A 305 -7.05 37.35 -26.80
N GLU A 306 -7.10 38.22 -25.80
CA GLU A 306 -8.38 38.66 -25.21
C GLU A 306 -9.33 39.31 -26.23
N ASN A 307 -8.77 39.97 -27.23
CA ASN A 307 -9.55 40.58 -28.32
C ASN A 307 -10.03 39.58 -29.39
N LEU A 308 -9.35 38.42 -29.51
CA LEU A 308 -9.71 37.37 -30.49
C LEU A 308 -10.56 36.22 -29.89
N SER A 309 -10.82 36.23 -28.57
CA SER A 309 -11.26 35.05 -27.86
C SER A 309 -12.76 34.70 -27.97
N LYS A 310 -13.60 35.56 -28.53
CA LYS A 310 -15.04 35.26 -28.66
C LYS A 310 -15.33 34.30 -29.82
N ASP A 311 -14.71 34.55 -30.96
CA ASP A 311 -14.97 33.76 -32.18
C ASP A 311 -14.18 32.41 -32.19
N ALA A 312 -13.03 32.36 -31.46
CA ALA A 312 -12.22 31.15 -31.37
C ALA A 312 -12.86 30.05 -30.51
N LYS A 313 -13.65 30.42 -29.50
CA LYS A 313 -14.30 29.44 -28.62
C LYS A 313 -15.34 28.57 -29.35
N GLU A 314 -16.07 29.19 -30.23
CA GLU A 314 -17.08 28.50 -31.07
C GLU A 314 -16.41 27.57 -32.10
N TYR A 315 -15.27 28.00 -32.64
CA TYR A 315 -14.48 27.22 -33.59
C TYR A 315 -13.83 25.99 -32.94
N PHE A 316 -13.31 26.12 -31.69
CA PHE A 316 -12.70 24.98 -30.95
C PHE A 316 -13.72 23.94 -30.51
N THR A 317 -14.93 24.37 -30.10
CA THR A 317 -15.99 23.38 -29.81
C THR A 317 -16.43 22.63 -31.08
N MET A 318 -16.49 23.31 -32.21
CA MET A 318 -16.80 22.66 -33.49
C MET A 318 -15.67 21.72 -33.98
N MET A 319 -14.41 22.07 -33.73
CA MET A 319 -13.25 21.21 -34.02
C MET A 319 -13.20 19.98 -33.14
N ASP A 320 -13.53 20.10 -31.83
CA ASP A 320 -13.61 18.96 -30.94
C ASP A 320 -14.73 17.98 -31.35
N ASP A 321 -15.88 18.50 -31.72
CA ASP A 321 -16.97 17.70 -32.26
C ASP A 321 -16.58 17.02 -33.59
N LEU A 322 -15.84 17.69 -34.45
CA LEU A 322 -15.31 17.14 -35.72
C LEU A 322 -14.23 16.08 -35.46
N ASN A 323 -13.34 16.28 -34.47
CA ASN A 323 -12.31 15.29 -34.10
C ASN A 323 -12.94 14.03 -33.50
N ILE A 324 -14.00 14.19 -32.73
CA ILE A 324 -14.80 13.08 -32.21
C ILE A 324 -15.45 12.31 -33.35
N LEU A 325 -16.06 13.03 -34.29
CA LEU A 325 -16.68 12.45 -35.50
C LEU A 325 -15.65 11.78 -36.44
N ASP A 326 -14.47 12.37 -36.61
CA ASP A 326 -13.39 11.80 -37.42
C ASP A 326 -12.74 10.58 -36.72
N GLY A 327 -12.69 10.59 -35.39
CA GLY A 327 -12.35 9.44 -34.57
C GLY A 327 -13.34 8.28 -34.75
N TYR A 328 -14.66 8.58 -34.74
CA TYR A 328 -15.70 7.61 -35.05
C TYR A 328 -15.64 7.14 -36.51
N LYS A 329 -15.36 8.02 -37.45
CA LYS A 329 -15.24 7.69 -38.89
C LYS A 329 -14.01 6.81 -39.15
N ARG A 330 -12.86 7.08 -38.55
CA ARG A 330 -11.68 6.22 -38.64
C ARG A 330 -11.88 4.87 -37.94
N PHE A 331 -12.64 4.85 -36.85
CA PHE A 331 -13.02 3.61 -36.17
C PHE A 331 -13.97 2.76 -37.05
N LEU A 332 -14.87 3.39 -37.77
CA LEU A 332 -15.83 2.72 -38.69
C LEU A 332 -15.24 2.39 -40.06
N SER A 333 -14.23 3.13 -40.55
CA SER A 333 -13.63 2.96 -41.87
C SER A 333 -12.41 2.04 -41.93
N ASN A 334 -11.79 1.75 -40.80
CA ASN A 334 -10.67 0.80 -40.74
C ASN A 334 -11.18 -0.61 -40.55
N ASP A 335 -11.32 -1.19 -41.69
CA ASP A 335 -11.36 -2.60 -42.07
C ASP A 335 -11.01 -3.65 -41.03
N ARG A 336 -11.83 -4.64 -41.04
CA ARG A 336 -11.83 -6.11 -40.69
C ARG A 336 -10.61 -6.79 -40.05
N THR A 337 -9.59 -6.07 -39.63
CA THR A 337 -8.36 -6.62 -39.00
C THR A 337 -7.92 -5.91 -37.72
N TYR A 338 -8.71 -5.02 -37.16
CA TYR A 338 -8.35 -4.37 -35.89
C TYR A 338 -8.76 -5.22 -34.70
N SER A 339 -7.77 -5.83 -34.08
CA SER A 339 -7.93 -6.28 -32.69
C SER A 339 -8.25 -5.06 -31.83
N ILE A 340 -9.49 -4.90 -31.42
CA ILE A 340 -9.91 -3.88 -30.45
C ILE A 340 -8.97 -3.99 -29.27
N ASN A 341 -8.32 -2.89 -28.92
CA ASN A 341 -7.42 -2.87 -27.77
C ASN A 341 -8.24 -3.21 -26.52
N GLN A 342 -7.99 -4.38 -25.95
CA GLN A 342 -8.73 -4.96 -24.82
C GLN A 342 -8.87 -3.96 -23.66
N ILE A 343 -7.86 -3.12 -23.45
CA ILE A 343 -7.87 -2.07 -22.43
C ILE A 343 -8.93 -1.00 -22.71
N LYS A 344 -9.12 -0.60 -23.98
CA LYS A 344 -10.14 0.40 -24.34
C LYS A 344 -11.54 -0.17 -24.13
N LEU A 345 -11.73 -1.43 -24.47
CA LEU A 345 -13.00 -2.13 -24.30
C LEU A 345 -13.35 -2.30 -22.82
N LEU A 346 -12.37 -2.65 -21.97
CA LEU A 346 -12.55 -2.71 -20.53
C LEU A 346 -12.91 -1.34 -19.92
N LYS A 347 -12.32 -0.27 -20.42
CA LYS A 347 -12.63 1.09 -19.97
C LYS A 347 -14.06 1.51 -20.32
N VAL A 348 -14.53 1.14 -21.49
CA VAL A 348 -15.92 1.39 -21.90
C VAL A 348 -16.89 0.55 -21.06
N LEU A 349 -16.60 -0.72 -20.86
CA LEU A 349 -17.40 -1.58 -20.00
C LEU A 349 -17.47 -1.03 -18.58
N SER A 350 -16.34 -0.65 -17.97
CA SER A 350 -16.31 -0.11 -16.61
C SER A 350 -17.14 1.18 -16.46
N SER A 351 -17.28 1.97 -17.50
CA SER A 351 -18.10 3.20 -17.48
C SER A 351 -19.61 2.96 -17.62
N ARG A 352 -20.02 1.73 -17.94
CA ARG A 352 -21.44 1.36 -18.17
C ARG A 352 -22.00 0.46 -17.08
N ILE A 353 -21.15 -0.06 -16.22
CA ILE A 353 -21.54 -0.93 -15.10
C ILE A 353 -21.91 -0.05 -13.92
N SER A 354 -23.13 -0.23 -13.40
CA SER A 354 -23.59 0.44 -12.18
C SER A 354 -23.05 -0.26 -10.93
N ASP A 355 -23.09 0.42 -9.80
CA ASP A 355 -22.57 -0.11 -8.52
C ASP A 355 -23.28 -1.37 -8.04
N GLU A 356 -24.50 -1.61 -8.50
CA GLU A 356 -25.29 -2.79 -8.19
C GLU A 356 -24.89 -4.04 -8.98
N ILE A 357 -24.09 -3.88 -10.05
CA ILE A 357 -23.66 -4.98 -10.91
C ILE A 357 -22.22 -5.36 -10.57
N LYS A 358 -22.00 -6.61 -10.22
CA LYS A 358 -20.67 -7.16 -9.90
C LYS A 358 -20.27 -8.19 -10.95
N LEU A 359 -19.13 -7.99 -11.57
CA LEU A 359 -18.55 -8.96 -12.50
C LEU A 359 -17.75 -10.01 -11.72
N THR A 360 -17.91 -11.26 -12.09
CA THR A 360 -17.20 -12.41 -11.51
C THR A 360 -16.13 -12.96 -12.44
N ALA A 361 -16.37 -12.92 -13.74
CA ALA A 361 -15.40 -13.36 -14.74
C ALA A 361 -15.51 -12.54 -16.02
N LEU A 362 -14.37 -12.41 -16.71
CA LEU A 362 -14.26 -11.75 -17.99
C LEU A 362 -13.22 -12.50 -18.83
N GLU A 363 -13.68 -13.08 -19.96
CA GLU A 363 -12.83 -13.90 -20.81
C GLU A 363 -12.88 -13.42 -22.26
N PHE A 364 -11.72 -13.27 -22.87
CA PHE A 364 -11.59 -13.01 -24.31
C PHE A 364 -11.32 -14.32 -25.03
N LYS A 365 -12.21 -14.68 -25.95
CA LYS A 365 -12.12 -15.89 -26.76
C LYS A 365 -12.05 -15.53 -28.25
N LYS A 366 -11.37 -16.36 -29.03
CA LYS A 366 -11.46 -16.30 -30.49
C LYS A 366 -12.38 -17.43 -30.95
N GLU A 367 -13.44 -17.08 -31.61
CA GLU A 367 -14.37 -18.05 -32.17
C GLU A 367 -14.12 -18.17 -33.67
N VAL A 368 -13.92 -19.42 -34.15
CA VAL A 368 -13.81 -19.72 -35.56
C VAL A 368 -15.19 -20.11 -36.05
N LEU A 369 -15.86 -19.22 -36.76
CA LEU A 369 -17.15 -19.53 -37.38
C LEU A 369 -16.92 -20.38 -38.63
N SER A 370 -17.15 -21.69 -38.52
CA SER A 370 -17.29 -22.56 -39.68
C SER A 370 -18.72 -22.47 -40.21
N LYS A 371 -18.88 -22.08 -41.46
CA LYS A 371 -20.19 -22.20 -42.15
C LYS A 371 -20.26 -23.50 -42.87
N ASP A 372 -21.43 -24.17 -42.73
CA ASP A 372 -21.78 -25.48 -43.21
C ASP A 372 -21.87 -25.61 -44.76
N GLU A 373 -21.56 -26.81 -45.17
CA GLU A 373 -22.11 -27.59 -46.29
C GLU A 373 -22.46 -26.85 -47.60
N LYS A 374 -21.49 -26.48 -48.39
CA LYS A 374 -21.40 -26.69 -49.85
C LYS A 374 -20.08 -26.09 -50.39
N GLY A 375 -19.14 -26.95 -50.55
CA GLY A 375 -17.91 -26.96 -51.36
C GLY A 375 -17.55 -25.71 -52.21
N GLN A 376 -17.08 -24.61 -51.59
CA GLN A 376 -16.26 -23.58 -52.22
C GLN A 376 -15.42 -22.88 -51.18
N ASN A 377 -14.19 -22.49 -51.55
CA ASN A 377 -13.12 -21.90 -50.75
C ASN A 377 -13.59 -20.97 -49.64
N HIS A 378 -13.28 -21.31 -48.37
CA HIS A 378 -13.73 -20.59 -47.20
C HIS A 378 -12.68 -19.62 -46.69
N GLU A 379 -13.00 -18.35 -46.67
CA GLU A 379 -12.40 -17.38 -45.76
C GLU A 379 -12.87 -17.73 -44.32
N GLN A 380 -11.92 -18.12 -43.47
CA GLN A 380 -12.17 -18.27 -42.03
C GLN A 380 -12.40 -16.89 -41.42
N ILE A 381 -13.63 -16.58 -41.09
CA ILE A 381 -13.96 -15.34 -40.36
C ILE A 381 -13.68 -15.60 -38.90
N ASN A 382 -12.57 -15.07 -38.40
CA ASN A 382 -12.27 -15.04 -36.98
C ASN A 382 -13.07 -13.94 -36.32
N ALA A 383 -14.05 -14.29 -35.49
CA ALA A 383 -14.76 -13.33 -34.65
C ALA A 383 -14.13 -13.33 -33.24
N ASN A 384 -13.90 -12.13 -32.70
CA ASN A 384 -13.52 -12.00 -31.31
C ASN A 384 -14.77 -12.02 -30.43
N LEU A 385 -14.75 -12.86 -29.42
CA LEU A 385 -15.83 -13.03 -28.46
C LEU A 385 -15.37 -12.54 -27.09
N LEU A 386 -16.13 -11.66 -26.47
CA LEU A 386 -15.98 -11.30 -25.07
C LEU A 386 -17.12 -11.95 -24.28
N GLU A 387 -16.77 -12.80 -23.34
CA GLU A 387 -17.68 -13.42 -22.39
C GLU A 387 -17.53 -12.75 -21.02
N VAL A 388 -18.63 -12.22 -20.49
CA VAL A 388 -18.66 -11.51 -19.22
C VAL A 388 -19.71 -12.16 -18.34
N SER A 389 -19.30 -12.69 -17.18
CA SER A 389 -20.21 -13.25 -16.19
C SER A 389 -20.23 -12.38 -14.94
N GLY A 390 -21.37 -12.30 -14.31
CA GLY A 390 -21.54 -11.50 -13.12
C GLY A 390 -22.88 -11.71 -12.44
N PHE A 391 -23.17 -10.88 -11.46
CA PHE A 391 -24.47 -10.87 -10.80
C PHE A 391 -24.94 -9.45 -10.49
N VAL A 392 -26.26 -9.27 -10.45
CA VAL A 392 -26.89 -8.04 -9.98
C VAL A 392 -27.20 -8.21 -8.50
N GLN A 393 -26.70 -7.30 -7.67
CA GLN A 393 -26.93 -7.28 -6.22
C GLN A 393 -27.94 -6.17 -5.90
N ALA A 394 -29.22 -6.48 -6.14
CA ALA A 394 -30.33 -5.59 -5.88
C ALA A 394 -31.55 -6.40 -5.39
N HIS A 395 -32.58 -5.70 -4.90
CA HIS A 395 -33.84 -6.36 -4.54
C HIS A 395 -34.43 -7.06 -5.77
N ALA A 396 -34.96 -8.28 -5.60
CA ALA A 396 -35.46 -9.14 -6.69
C ALA A 396 -36.41 -8.42 -7.69
N SER A 397 -37.22 -7.48 -7.19
CA SER A 397 -38.17 -6.72 -8.04
C SER A 397 -37.54 -5.69 -8.98
N VAL A 398 -36.26 -5.35 -8.80
CA VAL A 398 -35.56 -4.32 -9.61
C VAL A 398 -34.28 -4.86 -10.28
N SER A 399 -33.85 -6.08 -9.95
CA SER A 399 -32.65 -6.72 -10.53
C SER A 399 -32.73 -6.81 -12.05
N ASP A 400 -33.89 -7.16 -12.60
CA ASP A 400 -34.14 -7.26 -14.03
C ASP A 400 -34.00 -5.91 -14.72
N ILE A 401 -34.35 -4.83 -14.05
CA ILE A 401 -34.25 -3.45 -14.59
C ILE A 401 -32.79 -3.06 -14.76
N TYR A 402 -31.96 -3.34 -13.75
CA TYR A 402 -30.52 -3.05 -13.83
C TYR A 402 -29.82 -3.87 -14.90
N PHE A 403 -30.18 -5.15 -15.01
CA PHE A 403 -29.65 -6.02 -16.05
C PHE A 403 -30.10 -5.57 -17.44
N THR A 404 -31.37 -5.25 -17.63
CA THR A 404 -31.92 -4.79 -18.92
C THR A 404 -31.27 -3.46 -19.34
N ASN A 405 -31.06 -2.54 -18.42
CA ASN A 405 -30.37 -1.29 -18.69
C ASN A 405 -28.91 -1.51 -19.11
N LEU A 406 -28.20 -2.44 -18.44
CA LEU A 406 -26.86 -2.83 -18.86
C LEU A 406 -26.88 -3.41 -20.28
N LEU A 407 -27.78 -4.37 -20.57
CA LEU A 407 -27.91 -5.00 -21.87
C LEU A 407 -28.15 -3.98 -22.96
N MET A 408 -29.16 -3.09 -22.80
CA MET A 408 -29.45 -2.03 -23.73
C MET A 408 -28.31 -1.05 -23.95
N SER A 409 -27.56 -0.75 -22.87
CA SER A 409 -26.41 0.13 -22.95
C SER A 409 -25.25 -0.48 -23.74
N LEU A 410 -25.12 -1.80 -23.74
CA LEU A 410 -24.11 -2.54 -24.47
C LEU A 410 -24.52 -2.80 -25.94
N GLU A 411 -25.78 -3.13 -26.19
CA GLU A 411 -26.31 -3.31 -27.53
C GLU A 411 -26.25 -2.03 -28.37
N ASN A 412 -26.40 -0.86 -27.75
CA ASN A 412 -26.28 0.43 -28.40
C ASN A 412 -24.84 0.85 -28.72
N LEU A 413 -23.84 0.05 -28.35
CA LEU A 413 -22.45 0.36 -28.67
C LEU A 413 -22.10 -0.09 -30.10
N PRO A 414 -21.55 0.78 -30.95
CA PRO A 414 -21.38 0.52 -32.39
C PRO A 414 -20.29 -0.52 -32.72
N PHE A 415 -19.59 -1.03 -31.74
CA PHE A 415 -18.51 -2.00 -31.94
C PHE A 415 -18.91 -3.45 -31.61
N PHE A 416 -20.08 -3.69 -31.03
CA PHE A 416 -20.60 -5.05 -30.87
C PHE A 416 -21.53 -5.39 -32.04
N THR A 417 -21.21 -6.51 -32.67
CA THR A 417 -22.04 -7.02 -33.81
C THR A 417 -23.20 -7.85 -33.31
N LYS A 418 -23.06 -8.48 -32.16
CA LYS A 418 -24.10 -9.29 -31.53
C LYS A 418 -23.84 -9.39 -30.03
N VAL A 419 -24.88 -9.19 -29.24
CA VAL A 419 -24.88 -9.38 -27.79
C VAL A 419 -25.89 -10.49 -27.46
N GLU A 420 -25.44 -11.55 -26.83
CA GLU A 420 -26.30 -12.65 -26.38
C GLU A 420 -26.24 -12.69 -24.85
N SER A 421 -27.38 -12.85 -24.20
CA SER A 421 -27.46 -12.92 -22.75
C SER A 421 -28.09 -14.23 -22.30
N THR A 422 -27.53 -14.81 -21.26
CA THR A 422 -28.12 -15.95 -20.54
C THR A 422 -28.28 -15.54 -19.08
N LEU A 423 -29.49 -15.76 -18.54
CA LEU A 423 -29.83 -15.50 -17.15
C LEU A 423 -30.01 -16.86 -16.45
N GLU A 424 -29.40 -17.01 -15.27
CA GLU A 424 -29.60 -18.17 -14.41
C GLU A 424 -30.25 -17.70 -13.11
N GLU A 425 -31.49 -18.08 -12.89
CA GLU A 425 -32.21 -17.84 -11.65
C GLU A 425 -31.80 -18.90 -10.61
N HIS A 426 -31.11 -18.53 -9.54
CA HIS A 426 -30.85 -19.46 -8.44
C HIS A 426 -32.12 -19.72 -7.64
N SER A 427 -32.44 -21.00 -7.49
CA SER A 427 -33.62 -21.58 -6.84
C SER A 427 -33.71 -21.42 -5.31
N LYS A 428 -33.10 -20.37 -4.72
CA LYS A 428 -33.24 -19.97 -3.32
C LYS A 428 -33.73 -18.54 -3.21
N PRO A 429 -34.92 -18.31 -2.65
CA PRO A 429 -35.56 -16.97 -2.62
C PRO A 429 -34.89 -15.93 -1.74
N ASP A 430 -33.85 -16.25 -0.98
CA ASP A 430 -33.30 -15.36 0.06
C ASP A 430 -32.02 -14.61 -0.31
N GLU A 431 -31.40 -14.85 -1.45
CA GLU A 431 -30.15 -14.17 -1.79
C GLU A 431 -30.24 -13.16 -2.93
N GLY A 432 -31.37 -12.67 -3.34
CA GLY A 432 -31.57 -11.49 -4.23
C GLY A 432 -30.49 -11.24 -5.31
N ARG A 433 -29.82 -12.29 -5.83
CA ARG A 433 -28.76 -12.19 -6.82
C ARG A 433 -29.22 -12.77 -8.14
N LEU A 434 -29.31 -11.95 -9.15
CA LEU A 434 -29.58 -12.37 -10.53
C LEU A 434 -28.23 -12.62 -11.22
N LEU A 435 -27.91 -13.90 -11.50
CA LEU A 435 -26.68 -14.27 -12.21
C LEU A 435 -26.90 -14.11 -13.73
N PHE A 436 -25.89 -13.57 -14.41
CA PHE A 436 -25.94 -13.39 -15.84
C PHE A 436 -24.61 -13.76 -16.50
N THR A 437 -24.71 -14.19 -17.76
CA THR A 437 -23.57 -14.32 -18.66
C THR A 437 -23.90 -13.63 -19.97
N LEU A 438 -23.04 -12.69 -20.39
CA LEU A 438 -23.14 -11.95 -21.64
C LEU A 438 -22.05 -12.41 -22.59
N LYS A 439 -22.43 -12.72 -23.83
CA LYS A 439 -21.53 -13.04 -24.93
C LYS A 439 -21.63 -11.97 -25.98
N MET A 440 -20.57 -11.23 -26.17
CA MET A 440 -20.50 -10.09 -27.07
C MET A 440 -19.49 -10.35 -28.17
N ARG A 441 -19.94 -10.33 -29.42
CA ARG A 441 -19.09 -10.46 -30.63
C ARG A 441 -18.69 -9.09 -31.14
N PHE A 442 -17.40 -8.91 -31.40
CA PHE A 442 -16.84 -7.63 -31.86
C PHE A 442 -15.74 -7.83 -32.91
#